data_2502556b78edbb0f534587869a74cbba
#
_entry.id   2502556b78edbb0f534587869a74cbba
#
_cell.length_a   1.000
_cell.length_b   1.000
_cell.length_c   1.000
_cell.angle_alpha   90.00
_cell.angle_beta   90.00
_cell.angle_gamma   90.00
#
_symmetry.space_group_name_H-M   'P 1'
#
loop_
_entity.id
_entity.type
_entity.pdbx_description
1 polymer ?
#
loop_
_entity_poly.entity_id
_entity_poly.type
_entity_poly.pdbx_seq_one_letter_code
_entity_poly.pdbx_strand_id
1 'polypeptide(L)'
;MYDIHIRHTNSISYTSENNKKGCVFIMQKRQLPNGKWQFTEGYKDKEGKYRRITVVKPNKTRASEKEAYEELQEKIKEKLEDKIELKTIGFYKNEFLEIKKNSVSINTLTSYKTILKLIDDDININDISKLEYEKKLNQYRESYSPKNVRLIKTVFNIFFKFIKAYYVPTFDINLEFTLTKEDKFKEKQKIKYIETNKIQEVLESITHPLTKDFVTVQLLTGLRAGELLAITPEDIDIENKTLSVNKTKHTSGIFTSPKTLSSIRTIELNDITLEILMRYMSASETLFNTTIPTLNYNLKKVKLSTHMFRHTHVALLVEAGVPIKVISERLGHAKVDITLDIYTHVTENMKLDLRLKLNNLCADFTQK
;
A
#
# COMPACT_ATOMS: atom_id res chain seq x y z
N MET A 1 7.58 -30.90 -31.24
CA MET A 1 7.56 -31.79 -32.44
C MET A 1 8.42 -31.12 -33.50
N TYR A 2 9.51 -31.71 -33.95
CA TYR A 2 10.38 -31.13 -34.97
C TYR A 2 10.05 -31.77 -36.30
N ASP A 3 9.56 -30.99 -37.28
CA ASP A 3 9.36 -31.44 -38.63
C ASP A 3 10.72 -31.41 -39.41
N ILE A 4 11.13 -32.54 -39.95
CA ILE A 4 12.34 -32.67 -40.72
C ILE A 4 11.97 -32.60 -42.21
N HIS A 5 12.27 -31.44 -42.83
CA HIS A 5 12.18 -31.33 -44.30
C HIS A 5 13.51 -31.68 -44.96
N ILE A 6 13.54 -32.80 -45.69
CA ILE A 6 14.69 -33.21 -46.49
C ILE A 6 14.51 -32.61 -47.92
N ARG A 7 15.33 -31.62 -48.27
CA ARG A 7 15.53 -31.22 -49.67
C ARG A 7 16.82 -31.85 -50.18
N HIS A 8 16.78 -32.31 -51.43
CA HIS A 8 17.88 -32.97 -52.17
C HIS A 8 19.09 -32.08 -52.42
N THR A 9 19.62 -31.42 -51.43
CA THR A 9 20.97 -30.84 -51.40
C THR A 9 21.50 -31.13 -50.00
N ASN A 10 22.73 -31.63 -49.90
CA ASN A 10 23.41 -32.15 -48.67
C ASN A 10 23.40 -31.25 -47.44
N SER A 11 22.29 -30.59 -47.07
CA SER A 11 22.13 -29.75 -45.90
C SER A 11 20.82 -30.09 -45.18
N ILE A 12 20.93 -30.42 -43.89
CA ILE A 12 19.79 -30.61 -42.97
C ILE A 12 19.49 -29.25 -42.36
N SER A 13 18.25 -28.75 -42.56
CA SER A 13 17.77 -27.53 -41.93
C SER A 13 16.92 -27.85 -40.71
N TYR A 14 17.18 -27.23 -39.57
CA TYR A 14 16.34 -27.25 -38.37
C TYR A 14 15.62 -25.92 -38.28
N THR A 15 14.30 -25.94 -38.20
CA THR A 15 13.48 -24.73 -38.01
C THR A 15 13.01 -24.66 -36.56
N SER A 16 13.18 -23.52 -35.89
CA SER A 16 12.54 -23.24 -34.60
C SER A 16 11.26 -22.45 -34.84
N GLU A 17 10.17 -22.84 -34.18
CA GLU A 17 8.81 -22.31 -34.37
C GLU A 17 8.59 -20.83 -33.99
N ASN A 18 9.61 -20.06 -33.60
CA ASN A 18 9.43 -18.71 -33.06
C ASN A 18 9.94 -17.55 -33.91
N ASN A 19 10.09 -17.71 -35.25
CA ASN A 19 10.49 -16.57 -36.10
C ASN A 19 9.49 -16.31 -37.24
N LYS A 20 8.59 -15.37 -37.02
CA LYS A 20 7.60 -14.87 -38.02
C LYS A 20 8.19 -14.00 -39.14
N LYS A 21 9.51 -14.02 -39.41
CA LYS A 21 10.13 -13.38 -40.60
C LYS A 21 11.23 -14.28 -41.13
N GLY A 22 10.95 -14.90 -42.25
CA GLY A 22 11.70 -15.95 -42.95
C GLY A 22 13.15 -15.68 -43.35
N CYS A 23 14.05 -15.72 -42.37
CA CYS A 23 15.48 -15.99 -42.64
C CYS A 23 15.83 -17.33 -42.01
N VAL A 24 15.88 -18.37 -42.83
CA VAL A 24 16.41 -19.69 -42.41
C VAL A 24 17.92 -19.55 -42.25
N PHE A 25 18.42 -19.52 -41.04
CA PHE A 25 19.85 -19.59 -40.77
C PHE A 25 20.29 -21.05 -40.90
N ILE A 26 21.13 -21.35 -41.90
CA ILE A 26 21.68 -22.69 -42.13
C ILE A 26 23.01 -22.78 -41.40
N MET A 27 23.13 -23.73 -40.44
CA MET A 27 24.40 -24.07 -39.78
C MET A 27 25.45 -24.48 -40.81
N GLN A 28 26.52 -23.69 -40.94
CA GLN A 28 27.64 -23.97 -41.83
C GLN A 28 28.59 -24.99 -41.21
N LYS A 29 29.10 -25.88 -42.02
CA LYS A 29 29.98 -27.01 -41.59
C LYS A 29 31.26 -26.95 -42.39
N ARG A 30 32.40 -26.98 -41.72
CA ARG A 30 33.74 -27.01 -42.33
C ARG A 30 34.65 -28.00 -41.62
N GLN A 31 35.39 -28.82 -42.39
CA GLN A 31 36.42 -29.62 -41.82
C GLN A 31 37.70 -28.80 -41.61
N LEU A 32 38.28 -28.93 -40.41
CA LEU A 32 39.54 -28.28 -40.06
C LEU A 32 40.73 -29.15 -40.48
N PRO A 33 41.95 -28.60 -40.63
CA PRO A 33 43.16 -29.35 -41.01
C PRO A 33 43.51 -30.48 -40.04
N ASN A 34 43.07 -30.40 -38.79
CA ASN A 34 43.28 -31.43 -37.76
C ASN A 34 42.21 -32.53 -37.77
N GLY A 35 41.42 -32.64 -38.84
CA GLY A 35 40.37 -33.63 -38.99
C GLY A 35 39.06 -33.38 -38.24
N LYS A 36 39.01 -32.41 -37.33
CA LYS A 36 37.80 -32.03 -36.58
C LYS A 36 36.86 -31.25 -37.46
N TRP A 37 35.57 -31.15 -37.02
CA TRP A 37 34.55 -30.41 -37.73
C TRP A 37 34.15 -29.17 -36.98
N GLN A 38 34.15 -28.02 -37.66
CA GLN A 38 33.69 -26.75 -37.19
C GLN A 38 32.24 -26.52 -37.68
N PHE A 39 31.38 -26.22 -36.74
CA PHE A 39 29.99 -25.83 -36.96
C PHE A 39 29.85 -24.33 -36.63
N THR A 40 29.26 -23.58 -37.54
CA THR A 40 29.15 -22.11 -37.41
C THR A 40 27.70 -21.68 -37.64
N GLU A 41 27.18 -20.86 -36.79
CA GLU A 41 25.86 -20.23 -36.96
C GLU A 41 25.97 -18.72 -36.83
N GLY A 42 25.16 -18.01 -37.67
CA GLY A 42 25.05 -16.57 -37.62
C GLY A 42 23.84 -16.13 -36.80
N TYR A 43 23.99 -15.09 -36.05
CA TYR A 43 22.87 -14.46 -35.32
C TYR A 43 22.98 -12.93 -35.42
N LYS A 44 21.84 -12.23 -35.18
CA LYS A 44 21.86 -10.78 -35.03
C LYS A 44 21.98 -10.46 -33.54
N ASP A 45 22.97 -9.60 -33.20
CA ASP A 45 23.05 -9.06 -31.85
C ASP A 45 21.91 -8.02 -31.62
N LYS A 46 21.80 -7.48 -30.41
CA LYS A 46 20.75 -6.54 -30.02
C LYS A 46 20.79 -5.24 -30.80
N GLU A 47 21.94 -4.88 -31.32
CA GLU A 47 22.13 -3.71 -32.17
C GLU A 47 21.74 -3.98 -33.64
N GLY A 48 21.29 -5.21 -33.92
CA GLY A 48 20.93 -5.67 -35.27
C GLY A 48 22.13 -6.05 -36.14
N LYS A 49 23.37 -6.07 -35.60
CA LYS A 49 24.60 -6.41 -36.30
C LYS A 49 24.77 -7.92 -36.38
N TYR A 50 25.18 -8.39 -37.57
CA TYR A 50 25.44 -9.83 -37.75
C TYR A 50 26.71 -10.26 -37.05
N ARG A 51 26.60 -11.33 -36.24
CA ARG A 51 27.68 -12.01 -35.53
C ARG A 51 27.70 -13.50 -35.90
N ARG A 52 28.84 -14.16 -35.69
CA ARG A 52 28.99 -15.60 -35.88
C ARG A 52 29.51 -16.26 -34.61
N ILE A 53 29.02 -17.45 -34.34
CA ILE A 53 29.48 -18.27 -33.25
C ILE A 53 29.86 -19.66 -33.79
N THR A 54 30.83 -20.29 -33.19
CA THR A 54 31.39 -21.54 -33.68
C THR A 54 31.56 -22.57 -32.57
N VAL A 55 31.35 -23.85 -32.91
CA VAL A 55 31.58 -25.00 -32.05
C VAL A 55 32.38 -26.04 -32.86
N VAL A 56 33.31 -26.75 -32.22
CA VAL A 56 34.14 -27.78 -32.87
C VAL A 56 33.82 -29.14 -32.27
N LYS A 57 33.54 -30.11 -33.13
CA LYS A 57 33.29 -31.51 -32.75
C LYS A 57 34.29 -32.44 -33.43
N PRO A 58 34.53 -33.61 -32.85
CA PRO A 58 35.54 -34.53 -33.39
C PRO A 58 35.17 -35.15 -34.75
N ASN A 59 33.88 -35.28 -35.05
CA ASN A 59 33.38 -35.89 -36.28
C ASN A 59 32.09 -35.21 -36.79
N LYS A 60 31.60 -35.67 -37.95
CA LYS A 60 30.37 -35.18 -38.60
C LYS A 60 29.29 -36.27 -38.57
N THR A 61 29.03 -36.84 -37.41
CA THR A 61 27.90 -37.76 -37.26
C THR A 61 26.61 -36.97 -36.97
N ARG A 62 25.47 -37.61 -37.22
CA ARG A 62 24.16 -36.99 -36.91
C ARG A 62 24.03 -36.60 -35.41
N ALA A 63 24.63 -37.39 -34.52
CA ALA A 63 24.70 -37.10 -33.11
C ALA A 63 25.52 -35.83 -32.81
N SER A 64 26.76 -35.76 -33.38
CA SER A 64 27.65 -34.61 -33.22
C SER A 64 27.06 -33.32 -33.83
N GLU A 65 26.28 -33.43 -34.92
CA GLU A 65 25.58 -32.29 -35.51
C GLU A 65 24.47 -31.76 -34.61
N LYS A 66 23.71 -32.67 -33.97
CA LYS A 66 22.67 -32.30 -33.03
C LYS A 66 23.25 -31.61 -31.78
N GLU A 67 24.30 -32.21 -31.19
CA GLU A 67 24.99 -31.60 -30.05
C GLU A 67 25.61 -30.23 -30.40
N ALA A 68 26.22 -30.12 -31.60
CA ALA A 68 26.77 -28.82 -32.03
C ALA A 68 25.69 -27.77 -32.20
N TYR A 69 24.53 -28.14 -32.72
CA TYR A 69 23.39 -27.21 -32.84
C TYR A 69 22.87 -26.75 -31.46
N GLU A 70 22.66 -27.71 -30.53
CA GLU A 70 22.21 -27.38 -29.18
C GLU A 70 23.20 -26.44 -28.47
N GLU A 71 24.52 -26.74 -28.55
CA GLU A 71 25.59 -25.90 -27.99
C GLU A 71 25.65 -24.50 -28.65
N LEU A 72 25.44 -24.41 -29.96
CA LEU A 72 25.38 -23.12 -30.68
C LEU A 72 24.19 -22.32 -30.22
N GLN A 73 23.01 -22.91 -30.08
CA GLN A 73 21.81 -22.23 -29.61
C GLN A 73 21.98 -21.71 -28.16
N GLU A 74 22.59 -22.54 -27.29
CA GLU A 74 22.86 -22.12 -25.91
C GLU A 74 23.83 -20.94 -25.85
N LYS A 75 24.95 -21.01 -26.63
CA LYS A 75 25.90 -19.89 -26.73
C LYS A 75 25.32 -18.62 -27.37
N ILE A 76 24.39 -18.74 -28.32
CA ILE A 76 23.68 -17.61 -28.90
C ILE A 76 22.77 -16.99 -27.86
N LYS A 77 22.04 -17.82 -27.11
CA LYS A 77 21.18 -17.39 -26.02
C LYS A 77 21.98 -16.63 -24.95
N GLU A 78 23.11 -17.19 -24.49
CA GLU A 78 24.02 -16.50 -23.56
C GLU A 78 24.56 -15.16 -24.06
N LYS A 79 24.79 -15.04 -25.40
CA LYS A 79 25.26 -13.77 -26.02
C LYS A 79 24.15 -12.76 -26.20
N LEU A 80 22.91 -13.21 -26.36
CA LEU A 80 21.72 -12.37 -26.51
C LEU A 80 21.12 -12.01 -25.13
N GLU A 81 21.34 -12.84 -24.12
CA GLU A 81 21.04 -12.50 -22.74
C GLU A 81 22.00 -11.39 -22.30
N ASP A 82 21.47 -10.23 -21.92
CA ASP A 82 22.27 -9.26 -21.19
C ASP A 82 22.76 -9.94 -19.92
N LYS A 83 24.05 -9.91 -19.64
CA LYS A 83 24.53 -10.06 -18.28
C LYS A 83 23.95 -8.87 -17.51
N ILE A 84 22.75 -9.03 -16.98
CA ILE A 84 22.17 -8.06 -16.07
C ILE A 84 23.18 -7.96 -14.93
N GLU A 85 23.87 -6.82 -14.84
CA GLU A 85 24.73 -6.55 -13.72
C GLU A 85 23.84 -6.40 -12.48
N LEU A 86 23.72 -7.50 -11.74
CA LEU A 86 22.86 -7.56 -10.56
C LEU A 86 23.44 -6.66 -9.49
N LYS A 87 22.67 -5.67 -9.10
CA LYS A 87 23.01 -4.73 -8.04
C LYS A 87 22.50 -5.23 -6.68
N THR A 88 22.97 -4.63 -5.61
CA THR A 88 22.43 -4.86 -4.26
C THR A 88 21.03 -4.29 -4.11
N ILE A 89 20.31 -4.74 -3.11
CA ILE A 89 18.95 -4.26 -2.80
C ILE A 89 18.94 -2.76 -2.52
N GLY A 90 20.00 -2.20 -1.91
CA GLY A 90 20.13 -0.78 -1.65
C GLY A 90 20.03 0.07 -2.93
N PHE A 91 20.64 -0.36 -4.04
CA PHE A 91 20.48 0.29 -5.34
C PHE A 91 19.00 0.34 -5.76
N TYR A 92 18.32 -0.81 -5.78
CA TYR A 92 16.92 -0.89 -6.23
C TYR A 92 15.96 -0.12 -5.31
N LYS A 93 16.25 -0.05 -3.99
CA LYS A 93 15.46 0.78 -3.06
C LYS A 93 15.54 2.27 -3.41
N ASN A 94 16.73 2.77 -3.70
CA ASN A 94 16.94 4.18 -4.07
C ASN A 94 16.18 4.51 -5.36
N GLU A 95 16.31 3.69 -6.40
CA GLU A 95 15.58 3.86 -7.65
C GLU A 95 14.06 3.83 -7.46
N PHE A 96 13.58 2.85 -6.68
CA PHE A 96 12.16 2.74 -6.35
C PHE A 96 11.63 3.99 -5.64
N LEU A 97 12.35 4.48 -4.63
CA LEU A 97 11.93 5.63 -3.85
C LEU A 97 11.95 6.92 -4.66
N GLU A 98 12.93 7.11 -5.56
CA GLU A 98 12.97 8.26 -6.45
C GLU A 98 11.79 8.25 -7.43
N ILE A 99 11.48 7.12 -8.07
CA ILE A 99 10.31 7.02 -8.96
C ILE A 99 9.01 7.25 -8.19
N LYS A 100 8.90 6.73 -6.96
CA LYS A 100 7.69 6.86 -6.15
C LYS A 100 7.48 8.25 -5.55
N LYS A 101 8.54 9.05 -5.40
CA LYS A 101 8.52 10.39 -4.78
C LYS A 101 7.44 11.31 -5.36
N ASN A 102 7.27 11.29 -6.68
CA ASN A 102 6.31 12.16 -7.38
C ASN A 102 4.95 11.48 -7.66
N SER A 103 4.81 10.18 -7.35
CA SER A 103 3.61 9.41 -7.71
C SER A 103 2.77 8.99 -6.51
N VAL A 104 3.26 9.16 -5.29
CA VAL A 104 2.54 8.77 -4.06
C VAL A 104 2.53 9.91 -3.05
N SER A 105 1.60 9.86 -2.10
CA SER A 105 1.56 10.84 -1.00
C SER A 105 2.80 10.74 -0.10
N ILE A 106 3.15 11.84 0.58
CA ILE A 106 4.27 11.92 1.53
C ILE A 106 4.18 10.82 2.60
N ASN A 107 2.99 10.55 3.13
CA ASN A 107 2.77 9.49 4.11
C ASN A 107 3.06 8.10 3.54
N THR A 108 2.65 7.84 2.30
CA THR A 108 2.90 6.58 1.60
C THR A 108 4.40 6.40 1.36
N LEU A 109 5.08 7.45 0.90
CA LEU A 109 6.53 7.43 0.70
C LEU A 109 7.29 7.19 2.01
N THR A 110 6.89 7.84 3.10
CA THR A 110 7.46 7.61 4.43
C THR A 110 7.25 6.18 4.90
N SER A 111 6.07 5.60 4.66
CA SER A 111 5.79 4.20 4.96
C SER A 111 6.67 3.27 4.14
N TYR A 112 6.87 3.53 2.84
CA TYR A 112 7.79 2.77 2.01
C TYR A 112 9.22 2.82 2.54
N LYS A 113 9.74 4.02 2.84
CA LYS A 113 11.08 4.22 3.42
C LYS A 113 11.26 3.43 4.72
N THR A 114 10.27 3.48 5.61
CA THR A 114 10.33 2.80 6.91
C THR A 114 10.30 1.28 6.75
N ILE A 115 9.41 0.76 5.90
CA ILE A 115 9.24 -0.68 5.71
C ILE A 115 10.41 -1.28 4.94
N LEU A 116 10.93 -0.60 3.93
CA LEU A 116 12.06 -1.11 3.15
C LEU A 116 13.36 -1.20 3.96
N LYS A 117 13.49 -0.51 5.11
CA LYS A 117 14.60 -0.70 6.05
C LYS A 117 14.64 -2.11 6.68
N LEU A 118 13.53 -2.88 6.60
CA LEU A 118 13.48 -4.27 7.06
C LEU A 118 14.17 -5.26 6.10
N ILE A 119 14.56 -4.81 4.92
CA ILE A 119 15.42 -5.56 3.99
C ILE A 119 16.81 -4.94 4.09
N ASP A 120 17.84 -5.75 4.18
CA ASP A 120 19.22 -5.29 4.19
C ASP A 120 19.63 -4.73 2.83
N ASP A 121 20.39 -3.63 2.82
CA ASP A 121 20.83 -2.95 1.59
C ASP A 121 21.92 -3.72 0.85
N ASP A 122 22.74 -4.50 1.57
CA ASP A 122 23.91 -5.19 1.03
C ASP A 122 23.55 -6.57 0.41
N ILE A 123 22.30 -7.04 0.60
CA ILE A 123 21.86 -8.31 0.02
C ILE A 123 21.87 -8.23 -1.51
N ASN A 124 22.45 -9.24 -2.15
CA ASN A 124 22.32 -9.41 -3.59
C ASN A 124 20.91 -9.91 -3.93
N ILE A 125 20.37 -9.46 -5.06
CA ILE A 125 19.02 -9.84 -5.48
C ILE A 125 18.83 -11.37 -5.66
N ASN A 126 19.88 -12.09 -6.03
CA ASN A 126 19.85 -13.54 -6.18
C ASN A 126 19.70 -14.29 -4.84
N ASP A 127 20.05 -13.63 -3.73
CA ASP A 127 20.01 -14.23 -2.40
C ASP A 127 18.63 -14.05 -1.75
N ILE A 128 17.68 -13.38 -2.43
CA ILE A 128 16.33 -13.20 -1.94
C ILE A 128 15.50 -14.45 -2.23
N SER A 129 15.10 -15.14 -1.16
CA SER A 129 14.25 -16.31 -1.22
C SER A 129 12.82 -16.00 -0.77
N LYS A 130 11.81 -16.40 -1.58
CA LYS A 130 10.39 -16.29 -1.19
C LYS A 130 10.13 -16.93 0.18
N LEU A 131 10.63 -18.15 0.37
CA LEU A 131 10.42 -18.91 1.61
C LEU A 131 11.00 -18.20 2.84
N GLU A 132 12.19 -17.62 2.71
CA GLU A 132 12.84 -16.90 3.81
C GLU A 132 12.04 -15.66 4.20
N TYR A 133 11.59 -14.87 3.23
CA TYR A 133 10.81 -13.67 3.51
C TYR A 133 9.40 -13.97 4.04
N GLU A 134 8.78 -15.07 3.65
CA GLU A 134 7.52 -15.52 4.25
C GLU A 134 7.71 -16.00 5.70
N LYS A 135 8.85 -16.64 6.02
CA LYS A 135 9.23 -16.94 7.41
C LYS A 135 9.43 -15.65 8.22
N LYS A 136 10.14 -14.65 7.67
CA LYS A 136 10.32 -13.33 8.31
C LYS A 136 8.97 -12.64 8.56
N LEU A 137 8.03 -12.68 7.60
CA LEU A 137 6.68 -12.12 7.80
C LEU A 137 5.94 -12.80 8.96
N ASN A 138 6.09 -14.11 9.11
CA ASN A 138 5.49 -14.82 10.25
C ASN A 138 6.17 -14.46 11.58
N GLN A 139 7.49 -14.30 11.62
CA GLN A 139 8.22 -13.80 12.81
C GLN A 139 7.80 -12.37 13.19
N TYR A 140 7.51 -11.52 12.22
CA TYR A 140 7.03 -10.17 12.49
C TYR A 140 5.68 -10.11 13.23
N ARG A 141 4.91 -11.22 13.29
CA ARG A 141 3.69 -11.30 14.13
C ARG A 141 3.98 -11.10 15.63
N GLU A 142 5.19 -11.40 16.08
CA GLU A 142 5.59 -11.24 17.47
C GLU A 142 5.77 -9.75 17.85
N SER A 143 6.24 -8.94 16.89
CA SER A 143 6.60 -7.53 17.10
C SER A 143 5.59 -6.54 16.52
N TYR A 144 4.81 -6.95 15.53
CA TYR A 144 3.88 -6.07 14.81
C TYR A 144 2.45 -6.62 14.82
N SER A 145 1.48 -5.72 14.77
CA SER A 145 0.08 -6.14 14.56
C SER A 145 -0.09 -6.83 13.21
N PRO A 146 -1.04 -7.79 13.08
CA PRO A 146 -1.30 -8.48 11.82
C PRO A 146 -1.57 -7.54 10.63
N LYS A 147 -2.24 -6.41 10.89
CA LYS A 147 -2.46 -5.34 9.90
C LYS A 147 -1.14 -4.74 9.42
N ASN A 148 -0.18 -4.50 10.32
CA ASN A 148 1.12 -3.97 9.96
C ASN A 148 1.95 -5.00 9.18
N VAL A 149 1.92 -6.29 9.56
CA VAL A 149 2.59 -7.35 8.80
C VAL A 149 2.01 -7.45 7.39
N ARG A 150 0.69 -7.32 7.23
CA ARG A 150 0.04 -7.27 5.91
C ARG A 150 0.47 -6.05 5.09
N LEU A 151 0.70 -4.91 5.74
CA LEU A 151 1.24 -3.72 5.09
C LEU A 151 2.70 -3.94 4.66
N ILE A 152 3.54 -4.53 5.52
CA ILE A 152 4.92 -4.90 5.19
C ILE A 152 4.95 -5.81 3.95
N LYS A 153 4.16 -6.89 3.95
CA LYS A 153 4.01 -7.78 2.79
C LYS A 153 3.63 -7.01 1.51
N THR A 154 2.66 -6.11 1.62
CA THR A 154 2.18 -5.33 0.48
C THR A 154 3.28 -4.45 -0.10
N VAL A 155 4.05 -3.77 0.74
CA VAL A 155 5.16 -2.91 0.30
C VAL A 155 6.28 -3.74 -0.31
N PHE A 156 6.64 -4.89 0.27
CA PHE A 156 7.62 -5.80 -0.30
C PHE A 156 7.20 -6.28 -1.70
N ASN A 157 5.94 -6.69 -1.86
CA ASN A 157 5.44 -7.14 -3.17
C ASN A 157 5.43 -6.01 -4.21
N ILE A 158 5.09 -4.77 -3.83
CA ILE A 158 5.16 -3.62 -4.73
C ILE A 158 6.61 -3.37 -5.16
N PHE A 159 7.56 -3.46 -4.23
CA PHE A 159 8.98 -3.28 -4.48
C PHE A 159 9.56 -4.40 -5.35
N PHE A 160 9.26 -5.65 -5.05
CA PHE A 160 9.71 -6.80 -5.86
C PHE A 160 9.12 -6.78 -7.27
N LYS A 161 7.84 -6.40 -7.40
CA LYS A 161 7.22 -6.19 -8.72
C LYS A 161 7.92 -5.07 -9.52
N PHE A 162 8.38 -4.01 -8.85
CA PHE A 162 9.15 -2.96 -9.48
C PHE A 162 10.49 -3.49 -10.01
N ILE A 163 11.24 -4.26 -9.21
CA ILE A 163 12.50 -4.87 -9.65
C ILE A 163 12.27 -5.78 -10.86
N LYS A 164 11.23 -6.63 -10.82
CA LYS A 164 10.86 -7.49 -11.94
C LYS A 164 10.56 -6.69 -13.21
N ALA A 165 9.80 -5.61 -13.08
CA ALA A 165 9.34 -4.85 -14.23
C ALA A 165 10.43 -4.03 -14.92
N TYR A 166 11.40 -3.50 -14.17
CA TYR A 166 12.36 -2.52 -14.69
C TYR A 166 13.80 -3.02 -14.79
N TYR A 167 14.18 -4.06 -14.02
CA TYR A 167 15.58 -4.47 -13.92
C TYR A 167 15.82 -5.95 -14.16
N VAL A 168 15.08 -6.83 -13.51
CA VAL A 168 15.32 -8.28 -13.53
C VAL A 168 14.03 -9.03 -13.84
N PRO A 169 13.66 -9.22 -15.12
CA PRO A 169 12.39 -9.86 -15.51
C PRO A 169 12.21 -11.29 -14.97
N THR A 170 13.32 -11.98 -14.69
CA THR A 170 13.33 -13.34 -14.09
C THR A 170 13.08 -13.35 -12.59
N PHE A 171 13.16 -12.18 -11.92
CA PHE A 171 12.88 -12.04 -10.49
C PHE A 171 11.38 -12.06 -10.23
N ASP A 172 10.84 -13.20 -9.87
CA ASP A 172 9.39 -13.38 -9.68
C ASP A 172 9.06 -13.84 -8.25
N ILE A 173 9.12 -12.90 -7.31
CA ILE A 173 8.76 -13.14 -5.92
C ILE A 173 7.47 -12.37 -5.59
N ASN A 174 6.45 -13.13 -5.22
CA ASN A 174 5.20 -12.62 -4.66
C ASN A 174 4.98 -13.30 -3.30
N LEU A 175 5.12 -12.52 -2.23
CA LEU A 175 4.99 -13.00 -0.86
C LEU A 175 3.52 -13.21 -0.48
N GLU A 176 3.26 -14.24 0.29
CA GLU A 176 1.94 -14.54 0.84
C GLU A 176 1.94 -14.36 2.36
N PHE A 177 0.84 -13.86 2.88
CA PHE A 177 0.59 -13.72 4.30
C PHE A 177 -0.91 -13.74 4.54
N THR A 178 -1.35 -14.73 5.30
CA THR A 178 -2.77 -14.93 5.58
C THR A 178 -3.07 -14.60 7.05
N LEU A 179 -4.13 -13.83 7.27
CA LEU A 179 -4.65 -13.56 8.61
C LEU A 179 -5.34 -14.81 9.17
N THR A 180 -5.02 -15.16 10.42
CA THR A 180 -5.72 -16.21 11.15
C THR A 180 -7.13 -15.75 11.55
N LYS A 181 -7.97 -16.69 12.02
CA LYS A 181 -9.29 -16.34 12.58
C LYS A 181 -9.15 -15.41 13.79
N GLU A 182 -8.14 -15.64 14.64
CA GLU A 182 -7.84 -14.79 15.79
C GLU A 182 -7.41 -13.38 15.39
N ASP A 183 -6.57 -13.24 14.36
CA ASP A 183 -6.15 -11.94 13.83
C ASP A 183 -7.38 -11.12 13.40
N LYS A 184 -8.28 -11.75 12.66
CA LYS A 184 -9.52 -11.11 12.17
C LYS A 184 -10.43 -10.72 13.34
N PHE A 185 -10.53 -11.56 14.36
CA PHE A 185 -11.33 -11.26 15.54
C PHE A 185 -10.74 -10.09 16.34
N LYS A 186 -9.42 -10.08 16.59
CA LYS A 186 -8.71 -8.96 17.23
C LYS A 186 -8.82 -7.65 16.45
N GLU A 187 -8.85 -7.69 15.12
CA GLU A 187 -9.05 -6.49 14.30
C GLU A 187 -10.46 -5.90 14.45
N LYS A 188 -11.50 -6.73 14.51
CA LYS A 188 -12.90 -6.29 14.70
C LYS A 188 -13.16 -5.62 16.04
N GLN A 189 -12.46 -6.04 17.12
CA GLN A 189 -12.66 -5.46 18.47
C GLN A 189 -12.03 -4.08 18.67
N LYS A 190 -11.39 -3.47 17.66
CA LYS A 190 -10.56 -2.26 17.82
C LYS A 190 -11.24 -0.92 17.53
N ILE A 191 -12.54 -0.90 17.24
CA ILE A 191 -13.23 0.39 17.10
C ILE A 191 -13.45 0.94 18.51
N LYS A 192 -12.65 1.95 18.85
CA LYS A 192 -12.76 2.63 20.14
C LYS A 192 -13.45 3.97 19.95
N TYR A 193 -14.56 4.15 20.61
CA TYR A 193 -15.22 5.44 20.81
C TYR A 193 -15.51 5.64 22.30
N ILE A 194 -15.81 6.85 22.70
CA ILE A 194 -16.13 7.22 24.08
C ILE A 194 -17.64 7.06 24.25
N GLU A 195 -18.07 6.30 25.23
CA GLU A 195 -19.48 6.17 25.58
C GLU A 195 -20.07 7.54 25.95
N THR A 196 -21.29 7.84 25.51
CA THR A 196 -21.90 9.17 25.61
C THR A 196 -21.93 9.67 27.05
N ASN A 197 -22.22 8.80 28.02
CA ASN A 197 -22.24 9.12 29.45
C ASN A 197 -20.86 9.42 30.05
N LYS A 198 -19.76 9.11 29.37
CA LYS A 198 -18.38 9.33 29.83
C LYS A 198 -17.71 10.53 29.15
N ILE A 199 -18.34 11.15 28.16
CA ILE A 199 -17.75 12.24 27.38
C ILE A 199 -17.30 13.39 28.29
N GLN A 200 -18.14 13.80 29.22
CA GLN A 200 -17.86 14.93 30.13
C GLN A 200 -16.64 14.63 31.00
N GLU A 201 -16.61 13.47 31.66
CA GLU A 201 -15.48 13.00 32.46
C GLU A 201 -14.20 12.94 31.67
N VAL A 202 -14.27 12.41 30.44
CA VAL A 202 -13.12 12.31 29.52
C VAL A 202 -12.58 13.69 29.15
N LEU A 203 -13.45 14.64 28.81
CA LEU A 203 -13.03 16.01 28.47
C LEU A 203 -12.40 16.73 29.69
N GLU A 204 -12.91 16.50 30.88
CA GLU A 204 -12.36 17.04 32.13
C GLU A 204 -11.00 16.45 32.48
N SER A 205 -10.74 15.19 32.14
CA SER A 205 -9.43 14.55 32.33
C SER A 205 -8.31 15.11 31.48
N ILE A 206 -8.63 15.89 30.42
CA ILE A 206 -7.65 16.51 29.53
C ILE A 206 -7.20 17.84 30.12
N THR A 207 -6.00 17.86 30.67
CA THR A 207 -5.47 19.03 31.41
C THR A 207 -4.93 20.15 30.53
N HIS A 208 -4.49 19.85 29.29
CA HIS A 208 -3.92 20.84 28.37
C HIS A 208 -5.04 21.61 27.65
N PRO A 209 -5.21 22.94 27.87
CA PRO A 209 -6.38 23.68 27.36
C PRO A 209 -6.57 23.62 25.86
N LEU A 210 -5.50 23.93 25.07
CA LEU A 210 -5.57 23.85 23.61
C LEU A 210 -5.92 22.44 23.11
N THR A 211 -5.39 21.39 23.75
CA THR A 211 -5.73 20.00 23.38
C THR A 211 -7.19 19.70 23.70
N LYS A 212 -7.70 20.16 24.84
CA LYS A 212 -9.12 20.01 25.22
C LYS A 212 -10.03 20.70 24.21
N ASP A 213 -9.76 21.95 23.87
CA ASP A 213 -10.53 22.72 22.88
C ASP A 213 -10.47 22.02 21.51
N PHE A 214 -9.28 21.59 21.06
CA PHE A 214 -9.10 20.89 19.80
C PHE A 214 -9.96 19.64 19.71
N VAL A 215 -9.90 18.75 20.72
CA VAL A 215 -10.67 17.49 20.68
C VAL A 215 -12.17 17.72 20.91
N THR A 216 -12.57 18.80 21.61
CA THR A 216 -13.98 19.20 21.73
C THR A 216 -14.53 19.61 20.37
N VAL A 217 -13.82 20.46 19.62
CA VAL A 217 -14.20 20.81 18.25
C VAL A 217 -14.24 19.55 17.38
N GLN A 218 -13.25 18.66 17.50
CA GLN A 218 -13.22 17.41 16.74
C GLN A 218 -14.41 16.49 17.09
N LEU A 219 -14.79 16.41 18.35
CA LEU A 219 -15.97 15.68 18.82
C LEU A 219 -17.27 16.24 18.24
N LEU A 220 -17.40 17.56 18.16
CA LEU A 220 -18.62 18.21 17.71
C LEU A 220 -18.75 18.32 16.18
N THR A 221 -17.62 18.27 15.45
CA THR A 221 -17.59 18.39 13.98
C THR A 221 -17.30 17.09 13.24
N GLY A 222 -16.65 16.15 13.91
CA GLY A 222 -16.18 14.89 13.29
C GLY A 222 -14.99 15.06 12.34
N LEU A 223 -14.31 16.21 12.32
CA LEU A 223 -13.16 16.46 11.46
C LEU A 223 -11.99 15.51 11.71
N ARG A 224 -11.22 15.17 10.67
CA ARG A 224 -9.92 14.52 10.87
C ARG A 224 -8.95 15.49 11.53
N ALA A 225 -8.05 15.00 12.37
CA ALA A 225 -7.07 15.87 13.04
C ALA A 225 -6.30 16.77 12.05
N GLY A 226 -5.88 16.21 10.90
CA GLY A 226 -5.19 16.99 9.87
C GLY A 226 -6.08 18.03 9.17
N GLU A 227 -7.38 17.78 9.02
CA GLU A 227 -8.35 18.75 8.50
C GLU A 227 -8.48 19.90 9.51
N LEU A 228 -8.73 19.61 10.78
CA LEU A 228 -8.89 20.61 11.83
C LEU A 228 -7.61 21.45 12.05
N LEU A 229 -6.41 20.85 11.96
CA LEU A 229 -5.13 21.58 12.01
C LEU A 229 -4.91 22.50 10.80
N ALA A 230 -5.63 22.30 9.71
CA ALA A 230 -5.50 23.11 8.50
C ALA A 230 -6.46 24.30 8.45
N ILE A 231 -7.45 24.35 9.36
CA ILE A 231 -8.47 25.43 9.37
C ILE A 231 -7.81 26.78 9.64
N THR A 232 -8.18 27.75 8.82
CA THR A 232 -7.80 29.16 8.93
C THR A 232 -9.04 30.01 9.23
N PRO A 233 -8.92 31.27 9.67
CA PRO A 233 -10.05 32.15 9.90
C PRO A 233 -11.01 32.29 8.70
N GLU A 234 -10.46 32.29 7.46
CA GLU A 234 -11.24 32.44 6.22
C GLU A 234 -12.11 31.23 5.91
N ASP A 235 -11.87 30.08 6.53
CA ASP A 235 -12.68 28.87 6.34
C ASP A 235 -14.00 28.93 7.15
N ILE A 236 -14.16 29.90 8.06
CA ILE A 236 -15.32 30.02 8.97
C ILE A 236 -16.23 31.14 8.50
N ASP A 237 -17.47 30.81 8.22
CA ASP A 237 -18.55 31.74 8.04
C ASP A 237 -19.34 31.89 9.36
N ILE A 238 -19.12 33.02 10.04
CA ILE A 238 -19.71 33.28 11.36
C ILE A 238 -21.20 33.52 11.25
N GLU A 239 -21.66 34.23 10.19
CA GLU A 239 -23.08 34.59 10.00
C GLU A 239 -23.92 33.33 9.74
N ASN A 240 -23.45 32.47 8.86
CA ASN A 240 -24.14 31.24 8.50
C ASN A 240 -23.79 30.08 9.42
N LYS A 241 -22.86 30.25 10.36
CA LYS A 241 -22.34 29.21 11.27
C LYS A 241 -21.89 27.99 10.50
N THR A 242 -21.05 28.17 9.47
CA THR A 242 -20.53 27.09 8.67
C THR A 242 -18.99 27.06 8.62
N LEU A 243 -18.45 25.91 8.32
CA LEU A 243 -17.02 25.67 8.20
C LEU A 243 -16.70 24.95 6.89
N SER A 244 -15.85 25.57 6.09
CA SER A 244 -15.34 24.99 4.83
C SER A 244 -14.14 24.07 5.09
N VAL A 245 -14.24 22.83 4.65
CA VAL A 245 -13.17 21.81 4.78
C VAL A 245 -12.63 21.51 3.38
N ASN A 246 -11.49 22.08 3.02
CA ASN A 246 -10.92 22.01 1.67
C ASN A 246 -9.42 21.68 1.64
N LYS A 247 -8.79 21.54 2.81
CA LYS A 247 -7.36 21.31 2.97
C LYS A 247 -7.06 20.42 4.17
N THR A 248 -5.85 19.88 4.24
CA THR A 248 -5.36 19.11 5.39
C THR A 248 -3.89 19.44 5.65
N LYS A 249 -3.50 19.56 6.90
CA LYS A 249 -2.12 19.80 7.32
C LYS A 249 -1.47 18.47 7.70
N HIS A 250 -0.37 18.17 7.03
CA HIS A 250 0.41 16.98 7.30
C HIS A 250 1.25 17.12 8.58
N THR A 251 1.72 16.02 9.17
CA THR A 251 2.64 16.04 10.33
C THR A 251 3.95 16.78 10.07
N SER A 252 4.38 16.90 8.82
CA SER A 252 5.53 17.72 8.39
C SER A 252 5.22 19.22 8.28
N GLY A 253 3.99 19.67 8.62
CA GLY A 253 3.56 21.05 8.48
C GLY A 253 3.06 21.44 7.09
N ILE A 254 3.20 20.59 6.09
CA ILE A 254 2.80 20.87 4.71
C ILE A 254 1.29 20.77 4.55
N PHE A 255 0.70 21.77 3.91
CA PHE A 255 -0.70 21.74 3.49
C PHE A 255 -0.84 20.93 2.20
N THR A 256 -1.82 20.06 2.15
CA THR A 256 -2.15 19.27 0.95
C THR A 256 -3.64 19.34 0.66
N SER A 257 -4.01 19.22 -0.60
CA SER A 257 -5.40 19.03 -0.99
C SER A 257 -5.92 17.70 -0.44
N PRO A 258 -7.22 17.61 -0.13
CA PRO A 258 -7.84 16.35 0.28
C PRO A 258 -7.64 15.25 -0.77
N LYS A 259 -7.52 14.00 -0.32
CA LYS A 259 -7.27 12.85 -1.20
C LYS A 259 -8.41 12.54 -2.19
N THR A 260 -9.63 12.99 -1.88
CA THR A 260 -10.83 12.76 -2.69
C THR A 260 -11.69 14.03 -2.74
N LEU A 261 -12.40 14.23 -3.82
CA LEU A 261 -13.35 15.34 -3.97
C LEU A 261 -14.43 15.34 -2.88
N SER A 262 -14.87 14.16 -2.44
CA SER A 262 -15.84 14.01 -1.34
C SER A 262 -15.34 14.53 0.02
N SER A 263 -14.03 14.77 0.15
CA SER A 263 -13.45 15.37 1.36
C SER A 263 -13.58 16.90 1.38
N ILE A 264 -13.87 17.54 0.24
CA ILE A 264 -14.19 18.97 0.15
C ILE A 264 -15.68 19.11 0.47
N ARG A 265 -15.97 19.81 1.56
CA ARG A 265 -17.34 19.96 2.08
C ARG A 265 -17.47 21.17 2.98
N THR A 266 -18.69 21.62 3.16
CA THR A 266 -19.08 22.61 4.18
C THR A 266 -19.89 21.88 5.25
N ILE A 267 -19.62 22.18 6.51
CA ILE A 267 -20.33 21.60 7.64
C ILE A 267 -20.90 22.71 8.51
N GLU A 268 -22.09 22.47 9.07
CA GLU A 268 -22.74 23.37 10.02
C GLU A 268 -22.05 23.27 11.39
N LEU A 269 -21.92 24.42 12.06
CA LEU A 269 -21.35 24.54 13.39
C LEU A 269 -22.48 24.86 14.40
N ASN A 270 -22.41 24.26 15.58
CA ASN A 270 -23.22 24.70 16.71
C ASN A 270 -22.52 25.85 17.46
N ASP A 271 -23.27 26.54 18.32
CA ASP A 271 -22.80 27.73 19.05
C ASP A 271 -21.55 27.45 19.88
N ILE A 272 -21.46 26.28 20.55
CA ILE A 272 -20.31 25.88 21.36
C ILE A 272 -19.06 25.74 20.50
N THR A 273 -19.19 25.08 19.34
CA THR A 273 -18.05 24.91 18.41
C THR A 273 -17.59 26.28 17.91
N LEU A 274 -18.51 27.13 17.49
CA LEU A 274 -18.19 28.47 17.00
C LEU A 274 -17.50 29.30 18.08
N GLU A 275 -17.99 29.30 19.30
CA GLU A 275 -17.37 29.98 20.44
C GLU A 275 -15.93 29.52 20.69
N ILE A 276 -15.68 28.21 20.65
CA ILE A 276 -14.34 27.69 20.80
C ILE A 276 -13.44 28.16 19.67
N LEU A 277 -13.88 28.08 18.41
CA LEU A 277 -13.08 28.48 17.25
C LEU A 277 -12.79 30.00 17.29
N MET A 278 -13.73 30.81 17.71
CA MET A 278 -13.55 32.26 17.83
C MET A 278 -12.42 32.65 18.80
N ARG A 279 -12.14 31.88 19.84
CA ARG A 279 -10.99 32.11 20.74
C ARG A 279 -9.65 32.08 20.02
N TYR A 280 -9.56 31.40 18.86
CA TYR A 280 -8.34 31.21 18.08
C TYR A 280 -8.30 32.02 16.78
N MET A 281 -9.30 32.89 16.50
CA MET A 281 -9.41 33.66 15.25
C MET A 281 -8.29 34.68 15.02
N SER A 282 -7.55 35.06 16.07
CA SER A 282 -6.40 35.98 15.97
C SER A 282 -5.11 35.29 15.54
N ALA A 283 -5.13 33.96 15.28
CA ALA A 283 -3.97 33.22 14.82
C ALA A 283 -3.56 33.63 13.39
N SER A 284 -2.28 33.75 13.15
CA SER A 284 -1.74 34.28 11.89
C SER A 284 -1.80 33.31 10.71
N GLU A 285 -1.91 32.00 10.96
CA GLU A 285 -1.93 30.98 9.91
C GLU A 285 -3.11 30.02 10.09
N THR A 286 -3.06 29.17 11.11
CA THR A 286 -4.09 28.19 11.41
C THR A 286 -4.59 28.39 12.83
N LEU A 287 -5.90 28.11 13.06
CA LEU A 287 -6.53 28.36 14.36
C LEU A 287 -5.80 27.65 15.51
N PHE A 288 -5.43 26.39 15.31
CA PHE A 288 -4.73 25.61 16.33
C PHE A 288 -3.23 25.47 16.00
N ASN A 289 -2.39 26.28 16.68
CA ASN A 289 -0.94 26.18 16.55
C ASN A 289 -0.39 24.98 17.34
N THR A 290 -0.57 23.79 16.81
CA THR A 290 -0.12 22.53 17.40
C THR A 290 0.17 21.47 16.32
N THR A 291 0.61 20.26 16.74
CA THR A 291 0.90 19.16 15.83
C THR A 291 0.21 17.87 16.28
N ILE A 292 -0.05 16.94 15.35
CA ILE A 292 -0.62 15.61 15.69
C ILE A 292 0.22 14.86 16.75
N PRO A 293 1.56 14.83 16.66
CA PRO A 293 2.37 14.22 17.72
C PRO A 293 2.16 14.84 19.09
N THR A 294 2.10 16.18 19.19
CA THR A 294 1.86 16.92 20.44
C THR A 294 0.48 16.59 21.02
N LEU A 295 -0.56 16.62 20.20
CA LEU A 295 -1.91 16.22 20.61
C LEU A 295 -1.94 14.79 21.15
N ASN A 296 -1.36 13.85 20.41
CA ASN A 296 -1.30 12.46 20.83
C ASN A 296 -0.47 12.24 22.09
N TYR A 297 0.60 13.00 22.29
CA TYR A 297 1.38 12.98 23.53
C TYR A 297 0.53 13.38 24.74
N ASN A 298 -0.23 14.49 24.63
CA ASN A 298 -1.12 14.96 25.68
C ASN A 298 -2.26 13.96 25.97
N LEU A 299 -2.82 13.33 24.94
CA LEU A 299 -3.91 12.37 25.04
C LEU A 299 -3.45 10.98 25.51
N LYS A 300 -2.17 10.61 25.33
CA LYS A 300 -1.62 9.32 25.73
C LYS A 300 -1.74 9.10 27.23
N LYS A 301 -1.59 10.13 28.05
CA LYS A 301 -1.70 10.08 29.50
C LYS A 301 -3.07 9.57 29.96
N VAL A 302 -4.12 9.90 29.20
CA VAL A 302 -5.50 9.46 29.45
C VAL A 302 -5.93 8.31 28.53
N LYS A 303 -4.98 7.63 27.85
CA LYS A 303 -5.20 6.50 26.94
C LYS A 303 -6.15 6.80 25.77
N LEU A 304 -6.20 8.06 25.32
CA LEU A 304 -7.01 8.53 24.20
C LEU A 304 -6.17 8.79 22.93
N SER A 305 -6.86 8.99 21.82
CA SER A 305 -6.28 9.45 20.57
C SER A 305 -7.26 10.37 19.85
N THR A 306 -6.76 11.28 19.01
CA THR A 306 -7.60 12.21 18.24
C THR A 306 -8.67 11.46 17.42
N HIS A 307 -8.36 10.26 16.90
CA HIS A 307 -9.31 9.50 16.09
C HIS A 307 -10.53 8.99 16.86
N MET A 308 -10.38 8.78 18.20
CA MET A 308 -11.50 8.35 19.04
C MET A 308 -12.60 9.40 19.11
N PHE A 309 -12.25 10.70 19.14
CA PHE A 309 -13.23 11.79 19.16
C PHE A 309 -14.06 11.85 17.88
N ARG A 310 -13.45 11.61 16.73
CA ARG A 310 -14.18 11.48 15.47
C ARG A 310 -15.09 10.24 15.45
N HIS A 311 -14.64 9.11 15.99
CA HIS A 311 -15.49 7.92 16.11
C HIS A 311 -16.66 8.17 17.09
N THR A 312 -16.41 8.90 18.17
CA THR A 312 -17.45 9.32 19.11
C THR A 312 -18.48 10.24 18.46
N HIS A 313 -18.04 11.18 17.61
CA HIS A 313 -18.97 11.99 16.81
C HIS A 313 -19.93 11.13 15.97
N VAL A 314 -19.41 10.09 15.32
CA VAL A 314 -20.26 9.14 14.58
C VAL A 314 -21.24 8.45 15.50
N ALA A 315 -20.77 7.95 16.66
CA ALA A 315 -21.62 7.27 17.63
C ALA A 315 -22.76 8.19 18.13
N LEU A 316 -22.45 9.44 18.45
CA LEU A 316 -23.46 10.44 18.87
C LEU A 316 -24.52 10.69 17.80
N LEU A 317 -24.13 10.82 16.53
CA LEU A 317 -25.09 11.02 15.44
C LEU A 317 -25.95 9.77 15.18
N VAL A 318 -25.38 8.58 15.33
CA VAL A 318 -26.12 7.30 15.22
C VAL A 318 -27.13 7.19 16.37
N GLU A 319 -26.73 7.48 17.61
CA GLU A 319 -27.61 7.49 18.78
C GLU A 319 -28.73 8.53 18.65
N ALA A 320 -28.45 9.65 18.00
CA ALA A 320 -29.42 10.67 17.67
C ALA A 320 -30.35 10.29 16.49
N GLY A 321 -30.19 9.13 15.90
CA GLY A 321 -31.02 8.64 14.79
C GLY A 321 -30.72 9.27 13.42
N VAL A 322 -29.55 9.92 13.24
CA VAL A 322 -29.16 10.51 11.96
C VAL A 322 -28.86 9.40 10.94
N PRO A 323 -29.41 9.47 9.70
CA PRO A 323 -29.15 8.45 8.69
C PRO A 323 -27.66 8.31 8.35
N ILE A 324 -27.19 7.08 8.20
CA ILE A 324 -25.75 6.78 7.95
C ILE A 324 -25.19 7.51 6.72
N LYS A 325 -26.01 7.71 5.69
CA LYS A 325 -25.62 8.46 4.49
C LYS A 325 -25.26 9.90 4.82
N VAL A 326 -26.11 10.59 5.59
CA VAL A 326 -25.89 11.99 6.04
C VAL A 326 -24.60 12.06 6.90
N ILE A 327 -24.42 11.10 7.82
CA ILE A 327 -23.19 11.01 8.62
C ILE A 327 -21.96 10.86 7.72
N SER A 328 -22.01 9.97 6.74
CA SER A 328 -20.89 9.72 5.82
C SER A 328 -20.54 10.95 4.98
N GLU A 329 -21.53 11.68 4.48
CA GLU A 329 -21.37 12.94 3.74
C GLU A 329 -20.73 14.02 4.61
N ARG A 330 -21.24 14.23 5.84
CA ARG A 330 -20.67 15.17 6.82
C ARG A 330 -19.21 14.87 7.14
N LEU A 331 -18.84 13.60 7.22
CA LEU A 331 -17.47 13.16 7.49
C LEU A 331 -16.54 13.22 6.26
N GLY A 332 -17.10 13.36 5.04
CA GLY A 332 -16.32 13.30 3.81
C GLY A 332 -15.72 11.91 3.57
N HIS A 333 -16.49 10.85 3.79
CA HIS A 333 -16.09 9.50 3.45
C HIS A 333 -16.47 9.18 2.00
N ALA A 334 -15.51 8.76 1.18
CA ALA A 334 -15.77 8.35 -0.20
C ALA A 334 -16.63 7.07 -0.29
N LYS A 335 -16.65 6.28 0.78
CA LYS A 335 -17.46 5.05 0.91
C LYS A 335 -18.13 5.02 2.28
N VAL A 336 -19.38 4.64 2.30
CA VAL A 336 -20.18 4.49 3.53
C VAL A 336 -19.65 3.38 4.45
N ASP A 337 -18.97 2.39 3.87
CA ASP A 337 -18.41 1.22 4.58
C ASP A 337 -17.55 1.61 5.80
N ILE A 338 -16.81 2.72 5.70
CA ILE A 338 -15.95 3.22 6.81
C ILE A 338 -16.81 3.66 8.02
N THR A 339 -18.00 4.20 7.77
CA THR A 339 -18.94 4.63 8.81
C THR A 339 -19.76 3.45 9.32
N LEU A 340 -19.98 2.43 8.46
CA LEU A 340 -20.83 1.28 8.74
C LEU A 340 -20.31 0.42 9.90
N ASP A 341 -19.01 0.26 10.03
CA ASP A 341 -18.42 -0.50 11.14
C ASP A 341 -18.78 0.10 12.51
N ILE A 342 -18.69 1.42 12.64
CA ILE A 342 -19.07 2.14 13.87
C ILE A 342 -20.58 2.05 14.08
N TYR A 343 -21.35 2.31 13.01
CA TYR A 343 -22.81 2.22 13.02
C TYR A 343 -23.29 0.86 13.52
N THR A 344 -22.74 -0.24 13.00
CA THR A 344 -23.10 -1.60 13.40
C THR A 344 -22.82 -1.84 14.88
N HIS A 345 -21.65 -1.38 15.37
CA HIS A 345 -21.27 -1.55 16.77
C HIS A 345 -22.18 -0.77 17.73
N VAL A 346 -22.52 0.48 17.39
CA VAL A 346 -23.42 1.33 18.20
C VAL A 346 -24.83 0.75 18.20
N THR A 347 -25.35 0.33 17.04
CA THR A 347 -26.71 -0.24 16.95
C THR A 347 -26.84 -1.59 17.63
N GLU A 348 -25.78 -2.41 17.69
CA GLU A 348 -25.77 -3.64 18.51
C GLU A 348 -25.94 -3.32 20.00
N ASN A 349 -25.23 -2.31 20.50
CA ASN A 349 -25.39 -1.86 21.88
C ASN A 349 -26.78 -1.28 22.15
N MET A 350 -27.33 -0.49 21.22
CA MET A 350 -28.70 0.03 21.31
C MET A 350 -29.75 -1.09 21.33
N LYS A 351 -29.57 -2.17 20.59
CA LYS A 351 -30.47 -3.34 20.62
C LYS A 351 -30.41 -4.05 21.99
N LEU A 352 -29.23 -4.16 22.59
CA LEU A 352 -29.08 -4.73 23.91
C LEU A 352 -29.80 -3.89 24.97
N ASP A 353 -29.63 -2.57 24.92
CA ASP A 353 -30.31 -1.61 25.79
C ASP A 353 -31.84 -1.64 25.60
N LEU A 354 -32.31 -1.71 24.36
CA LEU A 354 -33.74 -1.87 24.03
C LEU A 354 -34.32 -3.14 24.68
N ARG A 355 -33.60 -4.27 24.60
CA ARG A 355 -34.05 -5.55 25.21
C ARG A 355 -34.19 -5.43 26.71
N LEU A 356 -33.24 -4.76 27.38
CA LEU A 356 -33.29 -4.50 28.82
C LEU A 356 -34.48 -3.59 29.18
N LYS A 357 -34.69 -2.53 28.41
CA LYS A 357 -35.82 -1.61 28.59
C LYS A 357 -37.17 -2.32 28.37
N LEU A 358 -37.29 -3.17 27.36
CA LEU A 358 -38.49 -3.96 27.13
C LEU A 358 -38.78 -4.94 28.28
N ASN A 359 -37.76 -5.59 28.81
CA ASN A 359 -37.91 -6.47 29.96
C ASN A 359 -38.41 -5.71 31.21
N ASN A 360 -37.88 -4.50 31.46
CA ASN A 360 -38.34 -3.66 32.58
C ASN A 360 -39.78 -3.17 32.36
N LEU A 361 -40.17 -2.78 31.15
CA LEU A 361 -41.56 -2.44 30.81
C LEU A 361 -42.52 -3.62 31.07
N CYS A 362 -42.12 -4.84 30.65
CA CYS A 362 -42.92 -6.03 30.91
C CYS A 362 -43.06 -6.34 32.42
N ALA A 363 -42.02 -6.12 33.22
CA ALA A 363 -42.08 -6.29 34.64
C ALA A 363 -43.12 -5.36 35.33
N ASP A 364 -43.22 -4.11 34.84
CA ASP A 364 -44.19 -3.13 35.31
C ASP A 364 -45.63 -3.52 34.97
N PHE A 365 -45.86 -4.25 33.88
CA PHE A 365 -47.19 -4.72 33.48
C PHE A 365 -47.60 -6.04 34.17
N THR A 366 -46.65 -6.81 34.67
CA THR A 366 -46.91 -8.11 35.31
C THR A 366 -47.08 -8.02 36.83
N GLN A 367 -46.87 -6.85 37.45
CA GLN A 367 -47.07 -6.61 38.90
C GLN A 367 -48.40 -6.00 39.24
N LYS A 368 -49.38 -5.96 38.32
CA LYS A 368 -50.77 -5.65 38.56
C LYS A 368 -51.57 -6.94 38.40
#